data_7037e55970c5eb512d5633847e5e8c08
#
_entry.id   7037e55970c5eb512d5633847e5e8c08
#
_cell.length_a   1.000
_cell.length_b   1.000
_cell.length_c   1.000
_cell.angle_alpha   90.00
_cell.angle_beta   90.00
_cell.angle_gamma   90.00
#
_symmetry.space_group_name_H-M   'P 1'
#
loop_
_entity.id
_entity.type
_entity.pdbx_description
1 polymer ?
#
loop_
_entity_poly.entity_id
_entity_poly.type
_entity_poly.pdbx_seq_one_letter_code
_entity_poly.pdbx_strand_id
1 'polypeptide(L)'
;MPKQEHPQHQKPHHVQVQPEQKAAPMIKNYLTIDELTEILDELEVEYEVELDDSEENKDPFITCVMSEEPFNIVPLGQGPFYEEFLLRTVLPADFDPYEMCNQFNRTYNYCSAFTSTIHTDSTEDEEQTIVAIERAVMLCGGVTRDHIISTFQMWETILLHASSFFNGTLDESA
;
A
#
# COMPACT_ATOMS: atom_id res chain seq x y z
N MET A 1 9.95 51.95 67.29
CA MET A 1 10.61 51.45 66.02
C MET A 1 9.91 50.18 65.58
N PRO A 2 9.15 50.19 64.51
CA PRO A 2 8.48 48.98 64.01
C PRO A 2 9.46 48.17 63.15
N LYS A 3 9.44 46.86 63.40
CA LYS A 3 10.21 45.87 62.64
C LYS A 3 9.59 45.66 61.23
N GLN A 4 10.39 45.85 60.18
CA GLN A 4 10.03 45.54 58.82
C GLN A 4 10.12 44.03 58.65
N GLU A 5 8.99 43.40 58.28
CA GLU A 5 8.93 41.99 57.78
C GLU A 5 9.29 41.98 56.30
N HIS A 6 10.28 41.15 55.96
CA HIS A 6 10.65 40.88 54.54
C HIS A 6 9.71 39.84 53.93
N PRO A 7 9.18 40.04 52.73
CA PRO A 7 8.40 39.05 52.05
C PRO A 7 9.30 37.89 51.56
N GLN A 8 8.90 36.65 51.93
CA GLN A 8 9.53 35.43 51.44
C GLN A 8 9.17 35.22 49.96
N HIS A 9 10.16 35.22 49.09
CA HIS A 9 10.02 34.78 47.68
C HIS A 9 9.74 33.29 47.63
N GLN A 10 8.51 32.90 47.29
CA GLN A 10 8.16 31.52 46.89
C GLN A 10 8.81 31.22 45.53
N LYS A 11 9.67 30.19 45.48
CA LYS A 11 10.24 29.67 44.26
C LYS A 11 9.13 28.98 43.43
N PRO A 12 9.06 29.21 42.10
CA PRO A 12 8.08 28.53 41.25
C PRO A 12 8.34 27.03 41.25
N HIS A 13 7.28 26.25 41.51
CA HIS A 13 7.30 24.80 41.34
C HIS A 13 7.44 24.49 39.87
N HIS A 14 8.59 23.95 39.45
CA HIS A 14 8.78 23.31 38.18
C HIS A 14 7.95 22.02 38.17
N VAL A 15 6.82 22.02 37.45
CA VAL A 15 6.10 20.80 37.09
C VAL A 15 6.94 20.11 36.01
N GLN A 16 7.62 19.04 36.40
CA GLN A 16 8.25 18.13 35.43
C GLN A 16 7.13 17.39 34.71
N VAL A 17 6.84 17.80 33.45
CA VAL A 17 6.03 17.00 32.52
C VAL A 17 6.89 15.79 32.16
N GLN A 18 6.53 14.61 32.68
CA GLN A 18 7.14 13.35 32.25
C GLN A 18 6.79 13.17 30.77
N PRO A 19 7.77 12.87 29.89
CA PRO A 19 7.46 12.54 28.50
C PRO A 19 6.56 11.29 28.49
N GLU A 20 5.43 11.40 27.80
CA GLU A 20 4.56 10.24 27.53
C GLU A 20 5.43 9.12 26.96
N GLN A 21 5.48 8.00 27.66
CA GLN A 21 6.12 6.79 27.15
C GLN A 21 5.28 6.29 25.97
N LYS A 22 5.73 6.61 24.74
CA LYS A 22 5.14 6.07 23.54
C LYS A 22 5.21 4.54 23.60
N ALA A 23 4.07 3.86 23.56
CA ALA A 23 4.03 2.40 23.57
C ALA A 23 4.96 1.84 22.49
N ALA A 24 5.66 0.74 22.77
CA ALA A 24 6.51 0.10 21.79
C ALA A 24 5.65 -0.32 20.58
N PRO A 25 6.14 -0.14 19.34
CA PRO A 25 5.38 -0.51 18.15
C PRO A 25 5.11 -2.01 18.15
N MET A 26 3.87 -2.39 17.85
CA MET A 26 3.48 -3.79 17.70
C MET A 26 4.07 -4.32 16.38
N ILE A 27 4.83 -5.42 16.46
CA ILE A 27 5.43 -6.08 15.30
C ILE A 27 4.44 -7.14 14.79
N LYS A 28 4.16 -7.15 13.51
CA LYS A 28 3.32 -8.10 12.80
C LYS A 28 4.18 -8.95 11.86
N ASN A 29 4.01 -10.28 11.92
CA ASN A 29 4.64 -11.23 10.98
C ASN A 29 3.64 -11.78 9.96
N TYR A 30 2.38 -11.49 10.16
CA TYR A 30 1.26 -11.86 9.28
C TYR A 30 0.13 -10.85 9.46
N LEU A 31 -0.80 -10.84 8.52
CA LEU A 31 -2.10 -10.17 8.62
C LEU A 31 -3.22 -11.16 8.30
N THR A 32 -4.36 -10.94 8.93
CA THR A 32 -5.63 -11.52 8.49
C THR A 32 -6.29 -10.56 7.49
N ILE A 33 -7.32 -11.03 6.79
CA ILE A 33 -8.12 -10.16 5.91
C ILE A 33 -8.77 -9.03 6.71
N ASP A 34 -9.30 -9.34 7.90
CA ASP A 34 -9.93 -8.33 8.77
C ASP A 34 -8.93 -7.24 9.18
N GLU A 35 -7.69 -7.59 9.55
CA GLU A 35 -6.65 -6.62 9.88
C GLU A 35 -6.21 -5.79 8.68
N LEU A 36 -6.22 -6.37 7.48
CA LEU A 36 -5.90 -5.69 6.24
C LEU A 36 -7.00 -4.68 5.87
N THR A 37 -8.27 -5.10 5.98
CA THR A 37 -9.41 -4.20 5.71
C THR A 37 -9.51 -3.07 6.74
N GLU A 38 -9.16 -3.29 8.02
CA GLU A 38 -9.02 -2.22 9.01
C GLU A 38 -7.97 -1.16 8.61
N ILE A 39 -6.88 -1.58 7.95
CA ILE A 39 -5.88 -0.64 7.43
C ILE A 39 -6.41 0.12 6.21
N LEU A 40 -7.14 -0.54 5.32
CA LEU A 40 -7.77 0.10 4.17
C LEU A 40 -8.82 1.13 4.60
N ASP A 41 -9.63 0.82 5.61
CA ASP A 41 -10.60 1.74 6.21
C ASP A 41 -9.91 2.99 6.80
N GLU A 42 -8.77 2.82 7.51
CA GLU A 42 -8.00 3.95 8.04
C GLU A 42 -7.41 4.85 6.95
N LEU A 43 -7.06 4.26 5.81
CA LEU A 43 -6.54 4.96 4.64
C LEU A 43 -7.63 5.53 3.73
N GLU A 44 -8.91 5.33 4.08
CA GLU A 44 -10.08 5.74 3.29
C GLU A 44 -10.07 5.15 1.86
N VAL A 45 -9.53 3.92 1.71
CA VAL A 45 -9.49 3.18 0.44
C VAL A 45 -10.83 2.50 0.23
N GLU A 46 -11.43 2.68 -0.93
CA GLU A 46 -12.61 1.90 -1.34
C GLU A 46 -12.17 0.47 -1.71
N TYR A 47 -12.86 -0.55 -1.17
CA TYR A 47 -12.54 -1.94 -1.47
C TYR A 47 -13.76 -2.87 -1.46
N GLU A 48 -13.60 -4.01 -2.16
CA GLU A 48 -14.52 -5.14 -2.13
C GLU A 48 -13.70 -6.43 -1.95
N VAL A 49 -14.12 -7.27 -1.00
CA VAL A 49 -13.48 -8.56 -0.74
C VAL A 49 -14.22 -9.64 -1.52
N GLU A 50 -13.57 -10.23 -2.49
CA GLU A 50 -14.08 -11.32 -3.29
C GLU A 50 -13.53 -12.65 -2.78
N LEU A 51 -14.38 -13.65 -2.66
CA LEU A 51 -13.97 -15.03 -2.40
C LEU A 51 -14.11 -15.79 -3.73
N ASP A 52 -13.02 -16.35 -4.22
CA ASP A 52 -13.08 -17.19 -5.43
C ASP A 52 -13.93 -18.42 -5.16
N ASP A 53 -15.14 -18.48 -5.73
CA ASP A 53 -16.12 -19.56 -5.54
C ASP A 53 -15.80 -20.81 -6.35
N SER A 54 -14.79 -20.80 -7.20
CA SER A 54 -14.53 -21.85 -8.18
C SER A 54 -13.74 -23.07 -7.65
N GLU A 55 -12.98 -22.95 -6.55
CA GLU A 55 -12.13 -24.03 -6.00
C GLU A 55 -12.28 -24.27 -4.50
N GLU A 56 -11.95 -25.49 -4.03
CA GLU A 56 -12.03 -25.89 -2.62
C GLU A 56 -11.03 -25.17 -1.68
N ASN A 57 -10.03 -24.45 -2.24
CA ASN A 57 -9.03 -23.67 -1.50
C ASN A 57 -9.03 -22.23 -2.03
N LYS A 58 -9.94 -21.43 -1.49
CA LYS A 58 -10.20 -20.07 -1.95
C LYS A 58 -9.38 -19.05 -1.19
N ASP A 59 -8.34 -18.56 -1.82
CA ASP A 59 -7.68 -17.37 -1.31
C ASP A 59 -8.53 -16.14 -1.64
N PRO A 60 -8.77 -15.25 -0.67
CA PRO A 60 -9.53 -14.03 -0.91
C PRO A 60 -8.75 -13.11 -1.84
N PHE A 61 -9.50 -12.39 -2.65
CA PHE A 61 -9.00 -11.37 -3.56
C PHE A 61 -9.66 -10.05 -3.19
N ILE A 62 -8.92 -8.97 -3.08
CA ILE A 62 -9.47 -7.68 -2.69
C ILE A 62 -9.28 -6.71 -3.84
N THR A 63 -10.39 -6.26 -4.42
CA THR A 63 -10.41 -5.19 -5.40
C THR A 63 -10.47 -3.85 -4.67
N CYS A 64 -9.58 -2.93 -5.03
CA CYS A 64 -9.42 -1.65 -4.37
C CYS A 64 -9.43 -0.49 -5.36
N VAL A 65 -9.84 0.70 -4.90
CA VAL A 65 -9.67 1.97 -5.61
C VAL A 65 -9.02 2.99 -4.68
N MET A 66 -7.90 3.59 -5.13
CA MET A 66 -7.18 4.62 -4.40
C MET A 66 -6.83 5.75 -5.36
N SER A 67 -7.23 6.99 -5.05
CA SER A 67 -7.05 8.15 -5.93
C SER A 67 -7.59 7.95 -7.35
N GLU A 68 -8.77 7.31 -7.47
CA GLU A 68 -9.43 6.96 -8.74
C GLU A 68 -8.72 5.85 -9.54
N GLU A 69 -7.61 5.31 -9.04
CA GLU A 69 -6.84 4.25 -9.70
C GLU A 69 -7.18 2.88 -9.11
N PRO A 70 -7.63 1.91 -9.94
CA PRO A 70 -7.94 0.58 -9.47
C PRO A 70 -6.68 -0.27 -9.25
N PHE A 71 -6.73 -1.09 -8.22
CA PHE A 71 -5.69 -2.09 -7.96
C PHE A 71 -6.26 -3.27 -7.17
N ASN A 72 -5.49 -4.33 -7.09
CA ASN A 72 -5.86 -5.53 -6.38
C ASN A 72 -4.85 -5.86 -5.28
N ILE A 73 -5.34 -6.45 -4.20
CA ILE A 73 -4.52 -7.07 -3.18
C ILE A 73 -4.77 -8.56 -3.25
N VAL A 74 -3.69 -9.31 -3.49
CA VAL A 74 -3.70 -10.77 -3.55
C VAL A 74 -2.91 -11.29 -2.34
N PRO A 75 -3.57 -11.77 -1.28
CA PRO A 75 -2.89 -12.43 -0.19
C PRO A 75 -2.22 -13.71 -0.70
N LEU A 76 -0.97 -13.94 -0.29
CA LEU A 76 -0.21 -15.11 -0.69
C LEU A 76 0.02 -16.06 0.48
N GLY A 77 -0.19 -17.35 0.27
CA GLY A 77 -0.06 -18.37 1.29
C GLY A 77 -1.38 -19.06 1.59
N GLN A 78 -1.46 -19.72 2.74
CA GLN A 78 -2.69 -20.39 3.20
C GLN A 78 -3.33 -19.57 4.32
N GLY A 79 -4.56 -19.10 4.07
CA GLY A 79 -5.32 -18.35 5.07
C GLY A 79 -5.55 -19.13 6.37
N PRO A 80 -5.94 -18.46 7.47
CA PRO A 80 -6.30 -17.04 7.54
C PRO A 80 -5.14 -16.10 7.88
N PHE A 81 -3.91 -16.56 7.99
CA PHE A 81 -2.74 -15.75 8.40
C PHE A 81 -1.76 -15.64 7.23
N TYR A 82 -1.77 -14.48 6.57
CA TYR A 82 -0.96 -14.24 5.39
C TYR A 82 0.35 -13.55 5.76
N GLU A 83 1.48 -14.16 5.40
CA GLU A 83 2.83 -13.62 5.63
C GLU A 83 3.30 -12.72 4.49
N GLU A 84 2.56 -12.70 3.40
CA GLU A 84 2.84 -11.91 2.21
C GLU A 84 1.55 -11.53 1.50
N PHE A 85 1.54 -10.38 0.85
CA PHE A 85 0.51 -10.01 -0.11
C PHE A 85 1.11 -9.25 -1.30
N LEU A 86 0.43 -9.34 -2.43
CA LEU A 86 0.83 -8.70 -3.67
C LEU A 86 -0.12 -7.55 -3.96
N LEU A 87 0.41 -6.34 -4.14
CA LEU A 87 -0.31 -5.21 -4.71
C LEU A 87 -0.13 -5.27 -6.23
N ARG A 88 -1.23 -5.24 -6.98
CA ARG A 88 -1.22 -5.36 -8.44
C ARG A 88 -2.18 -4.37 -9.07
N THR A 89 -1.72 -3.66 -10.11
CA THR A 89 -2.60 -2.96 -11.05
C THR A 89 -2.34 -3.43 -12.46
N VAL A 90 -3.35 -3.30 -13.32
CA VAL A 90 -3.31 -3.71 -14.73
C VAL A 90 -3.70 -2.52 -15.58
N LEU A 91 -2.86 -2.23 -16.57
CA LEU A 91 -3.04 -1.12 -17.50
C LEU A 91 -3.13 -1.64 -18.94
N PRO A 92 -3.92 -1.00 -19.81
CA PRO A 92 -3.91 -1.33 -21.23
C PRO A 92 -2.54 -1.03 -21.84
N ALA A 93 -2.16 -1.81 -22.85
CA ALA A 93 -0.90 -1.64 -23.57
C ALA A 93 -1.16 -1.08 -24.97
N ASP A 94 -1.16 0.27 -25.09
CA ASP A 94 -1.44 0.94 -26.37
C ASP A 94 -0.19 1.14 -27.26
N PHE A 95 1.02 0.92 -26.69
CA PHE A 95 2.32 1.13 -27.36
C PHE A 95 3.20 -0.11 -27.25
N ASP A 96 4.51 0.01 -27.55
CA ASP A 96 5.46 -1.08 -27.28
C ASP A 96 5.58 -1.33 -25.76
N PRO A 97 4.82 -2.30 -25.23
CA PRO A 97 4.72 -2.48 -23.79
C PRO A 97 6.03 -3.00 -23.19
N TYR A 98 6.86 -3.67 -23.97
CA TYR A 98 8.14 -4.20 -23.49
C TYR A 98 9.15 -3.10 -23.20
N GLU A 99 9.28 -2.14 -24.12
CA GLU A 99 10.20 -1.02 -23.92
C GLU A 99 9.70 -0.12 -22.78
N MET A 100 8.39 0.13 -22.70
CA MET A 100 7.79 0.93 -21.63
C MET A 100 7.99 0.27 -20.26
N CYS A 101 7.77 -1.04 -20.12
CA CYS A 101 8.07 -1.76 -18.87
C CYS A 101 9.54 -1.65 -18.48
N ASN A 102 10.46 -1.77 -19.45
CA ASN A 102 11.91 -1.60 -19.20
C ASN A 102 12.25 -0.19 -18.72
N GLN A 103 11.67 0.85 -19.30
CA GLN A 103 11.87 2.24 -18.89
C GLN A 103 11.28 2.49 -17.51
N PHE A 104 10.06 2.02 -17.25
CA PHE A 104 9.41 2.12 -15.95
C PHE A 104 10.25 1.45 -14.85
N ASN A 105 10.71 0.22 -15.07
CA ASN A 105 11.54 -0.54 -14.12
C ASN A 105 12.91 0.09 -13.85
N ARG A 106 13.44 0.89 -14.78
CA ARG A 106 14.67 1.68 -14.53
C ARG A 106 14.43 2.88 -13.64
N THR A 107 13.23 3.42 -13.67
CA THR A 107 12.84 4.62 -12.90
C THR A 107 12.33 4.27 -11.51
N TYR A 108 11.55 3.19 -11.40
CA TYR A 108 10.88 2.79 -10.16
C TYR A 108 11.41 1.47 -9.63
N ASN A 109 12.19 1.54 -8.53
CA ASN A 109 12.84 0.37 -7.92
C ASN A 109 11.96 -0.37 -6.90
N TYR A 110 10.76 0.12 -6.61
CA TYR A 110 9.90 -0.40 -5.54
C TYR A 110 8.78 -1.31 -6.02
N CYS A 111 8.66 -1.49 -7.31
CA CYS A 111 7.68 -2.33 -7.99
C CYS A 111 8.28 -2.89 -9.27
N SER A 112 7.58 -3.81 -9.90
CA SER A 112 7.97 -4.39 -11.19
C SER A 112 6.84 -4.24 -12.19
N ALA A 113 7.13 -3.71 -13.37
CA ALA A 113 6.22 -3.71 -14.51
C ALA A 113 6.63 -4.81 -15.49
N PHE A 114 5.65 -5.56 -15.99
CA PHE A 114 5.84 -6.60 -17.01
C PHE A 114 4.60 -6.74 -17.88
N THR A 115 4.80 -7.31 -19.06
CA THR A 115 3.69 -7.61 -19.97
C THR A 115 3.06 -8.94 -19.62
N SER A 116 1.75 -9.01 -19.73
CA SER A 116 0.97 -10.23 -19.61
C SER A 116 -0.07 -10.29 -20.74
N THR A 117 -0.64 -11.46 -20.97
CA THR A 117 -1.70 -11.65 -21.94
C THR A 117 -2.94 -12.12 -21.21
N ILE A 118 -4.07 -11.47 -21.48
CA ILE A 118 -5.38 -11.90 -20.99
C ILE A 118 -6.24 -12.34 -22.16
N HIS A 119 -7.04 -13.37 -21.91
CA HIS A 119 -8.09 -13.79 -22.86
C HIS A 119 -9.36 -13.03 -22.53
N THR A 120 -9.92 -12.33 -23.49
CA THR A 120 -11.21 -11.64 -23.30
C THR A 120 -12.35 -12.60 -23.63
N ASP A 121 -13.35 -12.68 -22.75
CA ASP A 121 -14.51 -13.58 -22.89
C ASP A 121 -15.39 -13.30 -24.13
N SER A 122 -15.08 -12.25 -24.89
CA SER A 122 -15.93 -11.80 -26.00
C SER A 122 -15.80 -12.62 -27.28
N THR A 123 -14.63 -13.23 -27.54
CA THR A 123 -14.41 -14.17 -28.67
C THR A 123 -13.22 -15.06 -28.30
N GLU A 124 -13.33 -16.38 -28.53
CA GLU A 124 -12.36 -17.41 -28.10
C GLU A 124 -10.91 -17.21 -28.64
N ASP A 125 -10.62 -16.18 -29.43
CA ASP A 125 -9.35 -15.97 -30.12
C ASP A 125 -8.73 -14.56 -29.91
N GLU A 126 -9.31 -13.66 -29.11
CA GLU A 126 -8.70 -12.33 -28.89
C GLU A 126 -7.82 -12.31 -27.63
N GLU A 127 -6.51 -12.44 -27.85
CA GLU A 127 -5.51 -12.18 -26.82
C GLU A 127 -5.22 -10.67 -26.74
N GLN A 128 -5.40 -10.09 -25.56
CA GLN A 128 -5.01 -8.73 -25.29
C GLN A 128 -3.73 -8.67 -24.46
N THR A 129 -2.72 -7.97 -24.96
CA THR A 129 -1.53 -7.67 -24.19
C THR A 129 -1.83 -6.55 -23.20
N ILE A 130 -1.48 -6.75 -21.95
CA ILE A 130 -1.62 -5.78 -20.87
C ILE A 130 -0.27 -5.54 -20.21
N VAL A 131 -0.16 -4.44 -19.48
CA VAL A 131 0.94 -4.19 -18.54
C VAL A 131 0.44 -4.44 -17.13
N ALA A 132 1.09 -5.34 -16.42
CA ALA A 132 0.87 -5.54 -15.00
C ALA A 132 1.99 -4.86 -14.21
N ILE A 133 1.64 -4.13 -13.15
CA ILE A 133 2.59 -3.55 -12.21
C ILE A 133 2.33 -4.20 -10.86
N GLU A 134 3.37 -4.75 -10.26
CA GLU A 134 3.29 -5.49 -9.02
C GLU A 134 4.30 -5.04 -7.97
N ARG A 135 3.87 -5.16 -6.71
CA ARG A 135 4.72 -5.00 -5.55
C ARG A 135 4.40 -6.07 -4.51
N ALA A 136 5.36 -6.92 -4.20
CA ALA A 136 5.25 -7.86 -3.09
C ALA A 136 5.51 -7.14 -1.75
N VAL A 137 4.70 -7.43 -0.75
CA VAL A 137 4.79 -6.92 0.61
C VAL A 137 4.97 -8.09 1.55
N MET A 138 6.21 -8.29 2.00
CA MET A 138 6.58 -9.39 2.89
C MET A 138 6.49 -8.94 4.34
N LEU A 139 5.77 -9.71 5.16
CA LEU A 139 5.61 -9.49 6.60
C LEU A 139 6.54 -10.40 7.42
N CYS A 140 7.08 -11.45 6.81
CA CYS A 140 8.02 -12.36 7.44
C CYS A 140 9.26 -11.62 7.95
N GLY A 141 9.63 -11.85 9.20
CA GLY A 141 10.70 -11.10 9.87
C GLY A 141 10.20 -9.90 10.69
N GLY A 142 8.91 -9.60 10.59
CA GLY A 142 8.22 -8.61 11.41
C GLY A 142 8.26 -7.20 10.85
N VAL A 143 7.10 -6.61 10.70
CA VAL A 143 6.91 -5.20 10.29
C VAL A 143 5.97 -4.50 11.28
N THR A 144 6.07 -3.18 11.35
CA THR A 144 5.13 -2.39 12.14
C THR A 144 3.90 -2.05 11.30
N ARG A 145 2.78 -1.75 11.96
CA ARG A 145 1.57 -1.24 11.29
C ARG A 145 1.86 0.02 10.48
N ASP A 146 2.67 0.94 11.03
CA ASP A 146 3.07 2.18 10.35
C ASP A 146 3.84 1.89 9.04
N HIS A 147 4.65 0.81 9.02
CA HIS A 147 5.36 0.39 7.81
C HIS A 147 4.38 -0.11 6.73
N ILE A 148 3.34 -0.83 7.11
CA ILE A 148 2.31 -1.31 6.18
C ILE A 148 1.54 -0.10 5.61
N ILE A 149 1.11 0.84 6.46
CA ILE A 149 0.46 2.09 6.03
C ILE A 149 1.34 2.86 5.04
N SER A 150 2.63 3.05 5.38
CA SER A 150 3.58 3.74 4.50
C SER A 150 3.78 3.00 3.16
N THR A 151 3.63 1.68 3.16
CA THR A 151 3.70 0.87 1.92
C THR A 151 2.51 1.17 1.02
N PHE A 152 1.30 1.29 1.55
CA PHE A 152 0.11 1.70 0.78
C PHE A 152 0.22 3.14 0.26
N GLN A 153 0.69 4.08 1.07
CA GLN A 153 0.92 5.47 0.64
C GLN A 153 1.96 5.55 -0.51
N MET A 154 3.00 4.72 -0.45
CA MET A 154 3.94 4.61 -1.57
C MET A 154 3.30 3.96 -2.79
N TRP A 155 2.43 2.96 -2.59
CA TRP A 155 1.69 2.32 -3.68
C TRP A 155 0.78 3.30 -4.39
N GLU A 156 0.07 4.17 -3.68
CA GLU A 156 -0.71 5.27 -4.27
C GLU A 156 0.13 6.13 -5.21
N THR A 157 1.33 6.53 -4.77
CA THR A 157 2.26 7.30 -5.61
C THR A 157 2.65 6.50 -6.87
N ILE A 158 2.88 5.20 -6.76
CA ILE A 158 3.19 4.33 -7.89
C ILE A 158 2.00 4.26 -8.86
N LEU A 159 0.77 4.09 -8.38
CA LEU A 159 -0.44 4.06 -9.20
C LEU A 159 -0.58 5.32 -10.05
N LEU A 160 -0.49 6.50 -9.44
CA LEU A 160 -0.60 7.79 -10.12
C LEU A 160 0.49 7.98 -11.19
N HIS A 161 1.72 7.61 -10.86
CA HIS A 161 2.83 7.68 -11.82
C HIS A 161 2.70 6.66 -12.95
N ALA A 162 2.24 5.46 -12.65
CA ALA A 162 2.04 4.41 -13.64
C ALA A 162 0.96 4.80 -14.64
N SER A 163 -0.19 5.27 -14.15
CA SER A 163 -1.27 5.78 -15.00
C SER A 163 -0.77 6.88 -15.94
N SER A 164 -0.07 7.88 -15.41
CA SER A 164 0.50 8.96 -16.22
C SER A 164 1.56 8.47 -17.22
N PHE A 165 2.42 7.54 -16.79
CA PHE A 165 3.51 7.02 -17.64
C PHE A 165 2.99 6.20 -18.81
N PHE A 166 2.08 5.27 -18.56
CA PHE A 166 1.56 4.35 -19.58
C PHE A 166 0.46 4.98 -20.46
N ASN A 167 -0.25 6.00 -19.97
CA ASN A 167 -1.21 6.76 -20.77
C ASN A 167 -0.58 7.90 -21.59
N GLY A 168 0.75 8.04 -21.57
CA GLY A 168 1.47 9.04 -22.38
C GLY A 168 1.23 10.49 -21.95
N THR A 169 0.76 10.73 -20.71
CA THR A 169 0.51 12.08 -20.17
C THR A 169 1.73 12.72 -19.48
N LEU A 170 2.84 11.98 -19.38
CA LEU A 170 4.09 12.57 -18.92
C LEU A 170 4.66 13.45 -20.02
N ASP A 171 4.52 14.77 -19.87
CA ASP A 171 5.23 15.76 -20.69
C ASP A 171 6.73 15.43 -20.70
N GLU A 172 7.34 15.31 -21.89
CA GLU A 172 8.79 15.11 -22.11
C GLU A 172 9.63 16.32 -21.65
N SER A 173 9.14 17.12 -20.70
CA SER A 173 9.78 18.36 -20.22
C SER A 173 10.20 18.24 -18.74
N ALA A 174 11.20 17.42 -18.45
CA ALA A 174 11.93 17.48 -17.18
C ALA A 174 13.44 17.30 -17.41
#